data_5eedca452e9a03ac80bb7289029bfa51
#
_entry.id   5eedca452e9a03ac80bb7289029bfa51
#
_cell.length_a   1.000
_cell.length_b   1.000
_cell.length_c   1.000
_cell.angle_alpha   90.00
_cell.angle_beta   90.00
_cell.angle_gamma   90.00
#
_symmetry.space_group_name_H-M   'P 1'
#
loop_
_entity.id
_entity.type
_entity.pdbx_description
1 polymer ?
#
loop_
_entity_poly.entity_id
_entity_poly.type
_entity_poly.pdbx_seq_one_letter_code
_entity_poly.pdbx_strand_id
1 'polypeptide(L)'
;EMSASLVGSEMCIRDRDKRVVLTEEGLKKLEEKLEYLKSVRRLEVADRLKAAIALGDLSENSEYDDAKNEQAFIEGEILTLESQIRNSEIIKADDSNKDVVHLGNTVVIKDMEYDEDETYTIVGSTEADTTEGKISNESPVGMAILGKTVGTVVQVKVPAGTLEYKIVEIKK
;
A
#
# COMPACT_ATOMS: atom_id res chain seq x y z
N GLU A 1 8.21 -39.21 22.02
CA GLU A 1 9.48 -38.55 21.67
C GLU A 1 9.37 -37.88 20.32
N MET A 2 9.66 -36.59 20.32
CA MET A 2 10.00 -35.76 19.17
C MET A 2 8.90 -35.46 18.14
N SER A 3 8.08 -34.44 18.42
CA SER A 3 7.52 -33.60 17.37
C SER A 3 7.27 -32.20 17.88
N ALA A 4 8.33 -31.42 17.94
CA ALA A 4 8.28 -29.98 18.10
C ALA A 4 9.37 -29.42 17.19
N SER A 5 9.03 -28.98 15.99
CA SER A 5 9.78 -27.99 15.20
C SER A 5 9.35 -27.95 13.73
N LEU A 6 8.12 -27.58 13.45
CA LEU A 6 7.72 -27.27 12.06
C LEU A 6 6.72 -26.09 11.94
N VAL A 7 6.45 -25.38 13.05
CA VAL A 7 5.48 -24.28 13.03
C VAL A 7 6.11 -22.93 12.69
N GLY A 8 7.43 -22.81 12.76
CA GLY A 8 8.14 -21.52 12.52
C GLY A 8 8.49 -21.23 11.06
N SER A 9 8.48 -22.24 10.19
CA SER A 9 8.93 -22.08 8.80
C SER A 9 7.79 -21.79 7.80
N GLU A 10 6.57 -22.17 8.14
CA GLU A 10 5.41 -21.91 7.26
C GLU A 10 4.88 -20.48 7.34
N MET A 11 5.12 -19.77 8.43
CA MET A 11 4.69 -18.37 8.60
C MET A 11 5.51 -17.40 7.76
N CYS A 12 6.79 -17.71 7.49
CA CYS A 12 7.65 -16.86 6.64
C CYS A 12 7.47 -17.08 5.14
N ILE A 13 6.85 -18.19 4.72
CA ILE A 13 6.64 -18.52 3.30
C ILE A 13 5.33 -17.91 2.78
N ARG A 14 4.33 -17.76 3.66
CA ARG A 14 3.02 -17.17 3.29
C ARG A 14 3.05 -15.67 2.98
N ASP A 15 4.06 -14.95 3.46
CA ASP A 15 4.18 -13.50 3.23
C ASP A 15 4.88 -13.15 1.90
N ARG A 16 5.49 -14.13 1.21
CA ARG A 16 6.20 -13.89 -0.06
C ARG A 16 5.31 -13.89 -1.30
N ASP A 17 4.09 -14.39 -1.20
CA ASP A 17 3.16 -14.55 -2.34
C ASP A 17 1.89 -13.69 -2.23
N LYS A 18 1.86 -12.67 -1.38
CA LYS A 18 0.75 -11.71 -1.42
C LYS A 18 0.87 -10.92 -2.72
N ARG A 19 0.04 -11.27 -3.69
CA ARG A 19 -0.14 -10.46 -4.90
C ARG A 19 -0.61 -9.08 -4.47
N VAL A 20 0.18 -8.09 -4.81
CA VAL A 20 -0.16 -6.70 -4.54
C VAL A 20 -1.07 -6.24 -5.67
N VAL A 21 -2.31 -5.96 -5.33
CA VAL A 21 -3.28 -5.44 -6.28
C VAL A 21 -3.07 -3.93 -6.41
N LEU A 22 -2.84 -3.45 -7.63
CA LEU A 22 -2.56 -2.04 -7.91
C LEU A 22 -3.47 -1.52 -9.02
N THR A 23 -3.76 -0.23 -8.94
CA THR A 23 -4.30 0.52 -10.07
C THR A 23 -3.18 0.88 -11.07
N GLU A 24 -3.51 1.27 -12.31
CA GLU A 24 -2.49 1.74 -13.27
C GLU A 24 -1.78 3.00 -12.75
N GLU A 25 -2.50 3.88 -12.05
CA GLU A 25 -1.93 5.09 -11.44
C GLU A 25 -0.98 4.77 -10.30
N GLY A 26 -1.34 3.79 -9.45
CA GLY A 26 -0.52 3.36 -8.35
C GLY A 26 0.76 2.67 -8.80
N LEU A 27 0.70 1.83 -9.82
CA LEU A 27 1.90 1.25 -10.43
C LEU A 27 2.86 2.34 -10.91
N LYS A 28 2.33 3.34 -11.64
CA LYS A 28 3.14 4.44 -12.16
C LYS A 28 3.81 5.25 -11.04
N LYS A 29 3.09 5.52 -9.94
CA LYS A 29 3.67 6.21 -8.78
C LYS A 29 4.79 5.40 -8.12
N LEU A 30 4.63 4.08 -8.02
CA LEU A 30 5.68 3.21 -7.48
C LEU A 30 6.91 3.16 -8.38
N GLU A 31 6.72 3.12 -9.69
CA GLU A 31 7.81 3.17 -10.67
C GLU A 31 8.56 4.51 -10.63
N GLU A 32 7.84 5.63 -10.59
CA GLU A 32 8.43 6.96 -10.45
C GLU A 32 9.24 7.10 -9.14
N LYS A 33 8.70 6.58 -8.03
CA LYS A 33 9.40 6.56 -6.74
C LYS A 33 10.66 5.69 -6.80
N LEU A 34 10.58 4.51 -7.41
CA LEU A 34 11.70 3.61 -7.59
C LEU A 34 12.81 4.27 -8.43
N GLU A 35 12.44 4.92 -9.53
CA GLU A 35 13.38 5.64 -10.39
C GLU A 35 14.04 6.79 -9.63
N TYR A 36 13.28 7.57 -8.88
CA TYR A 36 13.82 8.65 -8.03
C TYR A 36 14.83 8.14 -7.00
N LEU A 37 14.53 7.04 -6.30
CA LEU A 37 15.45 6.46 -5.33
C LEU A 37 16.75 5.98 -5.99
N LYS A 38 16.67 5.36 -7.17
CA LYS A 38 17.84 4.84 -7.91
C LYS A 38 18.67 5.94 -8.55
N SER A 39 18.03 6.94 -9.14
CA SER A 39 18.71 7.96 -9.95
C SER A 39 19.18 9.17 -9.15
N VAL A 40 18.48 9.52 -8.08
CA VAL A 40 18.78 10.72 -7.29
C VAL A 40 19.31 10.35 -5.91
N ARG A 41 18.49 9.71 -5.06
CA ARG A 41 18.85 9.48 -3.66
C ARG A 41 20.09 8.61 -3.47
N ARG A 42 20.20 7.55 -4.26
CA ARG A 42 21.36 6.65 -4.23
C ARG A 42 22.67 7.38 -4.56
N LEU A 43 22.64 8.31 -5.53
CA LEU A 43 23.81 9.11 -5.89
C LEU A 43 24.18 10.14 -4.82
N GLU A 44 23.18 10.84 -4.26
CA GLU A 44 23.38 11.80 -3.18
C GLU A 44 24.07 11.16 -1.97
N VAL A 45 23.60 9.97 -1.56
CA VAL A 45 24.21 9.25 -0.42
C VAL A 45 25.61 8.73 -0.76
N ALA A 46 25.84 8.28 -2.00
CA ALA A 46 27.15 7.86 -2.46
C ALA A 46 28.16 9.02 -2.42
N ASP A 47 27.72 10.23 -2.78
CA ASP A 47 28.61 11.41 -2.72
C ASP A 47 28.85 11.88 -1.29
N ARG A 48 27.86 11.79 -0.40
CA ARG A 48 28.05 12.01 1.06
C ARG A 48 29.04 11.02 1.65
N LEU A 49 28.94 9.73 1.29
CA LEU A 49 29.91 8.72 1.72
C LEU A 49 31.33 9.03 1.25
N LYS A 50 31.51 9.43 -0.01
CA LYS A 50 32.81 9.82 -0.53
C LYS A 50 33.39 11.04 0.22
N ALA A 51 32.54 12.04 0.49
CA ALA A 51 32.95 13.22 1.25
C ALA A 51 33.37 12.86 2.68
N ALA A 52 32.59 12.01 3.37
CA ALA A 52 32.92 11.55 4.71
C ALA A 52 34.27 10.77 4.77
N ILE A 53 34.53 9.91 3.78
CA ILE A 53 35.80 9.18 3.65
C ILE A 53 36.96 10.15 3.42
N ALA A 54 36.77 11.20 2.63
CA ALA A 54 37.83 12.18 2.33
C ALA A 54 38.21 13.03 3.53
N LEU A 55 37.38 13.12 4.56
CA LEU A 55 37.65 13.87 5.79
C LEU A 55 38.60 13.13 6.78
N GLY A 56 38.91 11.86 6.56
CA GLY A 56 39.93 11.11 7.29
C GLY A 56 39.41 10.10 8.30
N ASP A 57 39.54 10.32 9.59
CA ASP A 57 39.33 9.30 10.63
C ASP A 57 37.87 8.78 10.64
N LEU A 58 37.68 7.56 10.08
CA LEU A 58 36.38 6.90 9.96
C LEU A 58 35.88 6.29 11.27
N SER A 59 36.75 6.13 12.26
CA SER A 59 36.40 5.46 13.52
C SER A 59 35.55 6.32 14.47
N GLU A 60 35.58 7.65 14.29
CA GLU A 60 34.75 8.61 15.04
C GLU A 60 33.88 9.49 14.13
N ASN A 61 33.72 9.11 12.87
CA ASN A 61 32.98 9.90 11.88
C ASN A 61 31.51 9.52 11.87
N SER A 62 30.71 10.19 12.71
CA SER A 62 29.25 10.02 12.76
C SER A 62 28.58 10.25 11.41
N GLU A 63 29.13 11.13 10.57
CA GLU A 63 28.58 11.45 9.24
C GLU A 63 28.74 10.29 8.25
N TYR A 64 29.81 9.49 8.39
CA TYR A 64 29.99 8.25 7.63
C TYR A 64 28.96 7.19 8.05
N ASP A 65 28.78 7.00 9.35
CA ASP A 65 27.82 6.03 9.88
C ASP A 65 26.39 6.39 9.51
N ASP A 66 26.02 7.68 9.59
CA ASP A 66 24.72 8.17 9.17
C ASP A 66 24.48 7.94 7.66
N ALA A 67 25.47 8.25 6.82
CA ALA A 67 25.36 8.02 5.38
C ALA A 67 25.30 6.52 5.03
N LYS A 68 25.98 5.66 5.80
CA LYS A 68 25.91 4.20 5.66
C LYS A 68 24.53 3.67 6.03
N ASN A 69 23.96 4.16 7.12
CA ASN A 69 22.61 3.78 7.55
C ASN A 69 21.56 4.24 6.53
N GLU A 70 21.69 5.47 6.01
CA GLU A 70 20.81 5.98 4.96
C GLU A 70 20.95 5.15 3.67
N GLN A 71 22.17 4.76 3.27
CA GLN A 71 22.40 3.86 2.14
C GLN A 71 21.65 2.53 2.31
N ALA A 72 21.79 1.91 3.48
CA ALA A 72 21.13 0.63 3.76
C ALA A 72 19.61 0.77 3.72
N PHE A 73 19.07 1.88 4.23
CA PHE A 73 17.64 2.17 4.18
C PHE A 73 17.12 2.32 2.75
N ILE A 74 17.81 3.12 1.92
CA ILE A 74 17.45 3.33 0.50
C ILE A 74 17.49 2.01 -0.27
N GLU A 75 18.54 1.19 -0.10
CA GLU A 75 18.64 -0.11 -0.77
C GLU A 75 17.51 -1.06 -0.33
N GLY A 76 17.15 -1.06 0.95
CA GLY A 76 16.01 -1.83 1.47
C GLY A 76 14.68 -1.37 0.87
N GLU A 77 14.48 -0.05 0.74
CA GLU A 77 13.28 0.52 0.12
C GLU A 77 13.20 0.19 -1.38
N ILE A 78 14.33 0.27 -2.11
CA ILE A 78 14.41 -0.14 -3.52
C ILE A 78 14.01 -1.60 -3.69
N LEU A 79 14.56 -2.52 -2.90
CA LEU A 79 14.23 -3.94 -2.97
C LEU A 79 12.75 -4.21 -2.68
N THR A 80 12.17 -3.48 -1.72
CA THR A 80 10.76 -3.59 -1.37
C THR A 80 9.88 -3.13 -2.54
N LEU A 81 10.16 -1.96 -3.13
CA LEU A 81 9.43 -1.44 -4.28
C LEU A 81 9.56 -2.35 -5.50
N GLU A 82 10.75 -2.87 -5.80
CA GLU A 82 10.96 -3.84 -6.89
C GLU A 82 10.15 -5.12 -6.68
N SER A 83 10.07 -5.60 -5.44
CA SER A 83 9.26 -6.77 -5.11
C SER A 83 7.77 -6.49 -5.27
N GLN A 84 7.30 -5.32 -4.83
CA GLN A 84 5.90 -4.91 -4.98
C GLN A 84 5.51 -4.78 -6.45
N ILE A 85 6.34 -4.11 -7.27
CA ILE A 85 6.11 -3.96 -8.72
C ILE A 85 6.10 -5.33 -9.42
N ARG A 86 7.06 -6.19 -9.09
CA ARG A 86 7.15 -7.54 -9.71
C ARG A 86 5.97 -8.44 -9.38
N ASN A 87 5.44 -8.34 -8.14
CA ASN A 87 4.33 -9.14 -7.66
C ASN A 87 2.98 -8.42 -7.81
N SER A 88 2.97 -7.27 -8.51
CA SER A 88 1.74 -6.52 -8.74
C SER A 88 0.88 -7.18 -9.81
N GLU A 89 -0.42 -7.24 -9.54
CA GLU A 89 -1.46 -7.58 -10.51
C GLU A 89 -2.26 -6.31 -10.80
N ILE A 90 -2.17 -5.85 -12.06
CA ILE A 90 -2.89 -4.65 -12.48
C ILE A 90 -4.34 -5.04 -12.71
N ILE A 91 -5.25 -4.53 -11.89
CA ILE A 91 -6.67 -4.61 -12.20
C ILE A 91 -7.05 -3.37 -13.00
N LYS A 92 -7.36 -3.60 -14.27
CA LYS A 92 -8.05 -2.59 -15.08
C LYS A 92 -9.45 -2.43 -14.52
N ALA A 93 -9.88 -1.20 -14.32
CA ALA A 93 -11.27 -0.92 -14.01
C ALA A 93 -12.12 -1.55 -15.12
N ASP A 94 -12.85 -2.62 -14.79
CA ASP A 94 -13.69 -3.32 -15.77
C ASP A 94 -14.92 -2.45 -16.04
N ASP A 95 -14.98 -1.91 -17.25
CA ASP A 95 -16.04 -1.01 -17.71
C ASP A 95 -17.38 -1.71 -17.96
N SER A 96 -17.42 -3.03 -17.83
CA SER A 96 -18.58 -3.85 -18.25
C SER A 96 -19.77 -3.79 -17.29
N ASN A 97 -19.57 -3.42 -16.01
CA ASN A 97 -20.66 -3.29 -15.03
C ASN A 97 -20.55 -1.98 -14.22
N LYS A 98 -21.22 -0.94 -14.69
CA LYS A 98 -21.23 0.39 -14.05
C LYS A 98 -21.92 0.42 -12.69
N ASP A 99 -22.69 -0.60 -12.37
CA ASP A 99 -23.50 -0.67 -11.15
C ASP A 99 -22.79 -1.43 -10.02
N VAL A 100 -21.61 -2.00 -10.27
CA VAL A 100 -20.85 -2.80 -9.31
C VAL A 100 -19.58 -2.07 -8.92
N VAL A 101 -19.26 -2.08 -7.63
CA VAL A 101 -18.06 -1.48 -7.07
C VAL A 101 -16.84 -2.31 -7.44
N HIS A 102 -15.90 -1.70 -8.15
CA HIS A 102 -14.60 -2.28 -8.51
C HIS A 102 -13.45 -1.47 -7.91
N LEU A 103 -12.27 -2.05 -7.96
CA LEU A 103 -11.04 -1.36 -7.58
C LEU A 103 -10.82 -0.16 -8.52
N GLY A 104 -10.41 0.97 -7.99
CA GLY A 104 -10.26 2.24 -8.72
C GLY A 104 -11.53 3.08 -8.78
N ASN A 105 -12.70 2.54 -8.36
CA ASN A 105 -13.92 3.33 -8.32
C ASN A 105 -13.98 4.23 -7.07
N THR A 106 -14.56 5.41 -7.24
CA THR A 106 -14.95 6.28 -6.14
C THR A 106 -16.41 6.00 -5.79
N VAL A 107 -16.66 5.69 -4.54
CA VAL A 107 -17.98 5.29 -4.04
C VAL A 107 -18.46 6.28 -3.00
N VAL A 108 -19.68 6.76 -3.14
CA VAL A 108 -20.38 7.52 -2.10
C VAL A 108 -21.18 6.53 -1.27
N ILE A 109 -20.83 6.43 0.02
CA ILE A 109 -21.54 5.62 0.99
C ILE A 109 -22.22 6.51 2.02
N LYS A 110 -23.37 6.10 2.48
CA LYS A 110 -24.13 6.81 3.51
C LYS A 110 -24.06 6.02 4.81
N ASP A 111 -23.59 6.66 5.86
CA ASP A 111 -23.69 6.11 7.22
C ASP A 111 -25.15 6.15 7.68
N MET A 112 -25.67 4.99 8.04
CA MET A 112 -27.07 4.88 8.43
C MET A 112 -27.32 5.31 9.89
N GLU A 113 -26.25 5.45 10.69
CA GLU A 113 -26.34 5.88 12.09
C GLU A 113 -26.31 7.41 12.21
N TYR A 114 -25.43 8.06 11.45
CA TYR A 114 -25.22 9.52 11.51
C TYR A 114 -25.89 10.28 10.35
N ASP A 115 -26.43 9.58 9.37
CA ASP A 115 -27.06 10.15 8.16
C ASP A 115 -26.11 11.02 7.33
N GLU A 116 -24.79 10.72 7.37
CA GLU A 116 -23.74 11.45 6.67
C GLU A 116 -23.28 10.69 5.42
N ASP A 117 -22.98 11.45 4.36
CA ASP A 117 -22.45 10.90 3.12
C ASP A 117 -20.92 11.00 3.13
N GLU A 118 -20.26 9.88 2.95
CA GLU A 118 -18.80 9.77 2.86
C GLU A 118 -18.37 9.29 1.48
N THR A 119 -17.31 9.88 0.95
CA THR A 119 -16.80 9.53 -0.37
C THR A 119 -15.45 8.85 -0.23
N TYR A 120 -15.36 7.64 -0.75
CA TYR A 120 -14.14 6.83 -0.71
C TYR A 120 -13.76 6.31 -2.09
N THR A 121 -12.47 6.33 -2.38
CA THR A 121 -11.90 5.65 -3.55
C THR A 121 -11.28 4.33 -3.11
N ILE A 122 -11.67 3.22 -3.73
CA ILE A 122 -11.15 1.90 -3.39
C ILE A 122 -9.89 1.65 -4.19
N VAL A 123 -8.78 1.46 -3.47
CA VAL A 123 -7.45 1.26 -4.05
C VAL A 123 -6.79 0.01 -3.48
N GLY A 124 -5.65 -0.37 -4.03
CA GLY A 124 -4.80 -1.41 -3.43
C GLY A 124 -4.26 -0.99 -2.05
N SER A 125 -3.87 -1.96 -1.23
CA SER A 125 -3.38 -1.71 0.13
C SER A 125 -2.15 -0.81 0.20
N THR A 126 -1.33 -0.78 -0.85
CA THR A 126 -0.13 0.06 -0.95
C THR A 126 -0.42 1.51 -1.39
N GLU A 127 -1.62 1.76 -1.91
CA GLU A 127 -2.07 3.07 -2.39
C GLU A 127 -3.01 3.76 -1.40
N ALA A 128 -3.42 3.05 -0.33
CA ALA A 128 -4.39 3.55 0.64
C ALA A 128 -3.86 4.77 1.39
N ASP A 129 -4.65 5.84 1.38
CA ASP A 129 -4.42 7.05 2.15
C ASP A 129 -5.77 7.60 2.64
N THR A 130 -6.00 7.47 3.92
CA THR A 130 -7.25 7.92 4.55
C THR A 130 -7.42 9.43 4.51
N THR A 131 -6.34 10.20 4.41
CA THR A 131 -6.39 11.66 4.33
C THR A 131 -6.90 12.14 2.96
N GLU A 132 -6.68 11.34 1.92
CA GLU A 132 -7.19 11.56 0.56
C GLU A 132 -8.51 10.81 0.28
N GLY A 133 -9.10 10.17 1.29
CA GLY A 133 -10.30 9.35 1.13
C GLY A 133 -10.05 8.06 0.34
N LYS A 134 -8.80 7.58 0.27
CA LYS A 134 -8.43 6.33 -0.39
C LYS A 134 -8.39 5.20 0.61
N ILE A 135 -9.31 4.25 0.48
CA ILE A 135 -9.39 3.08 1.36
C ILE A 135 -8.89 1.83 0.66
N SER A 136 -8.20 0.99 1.43
CA SER A 136 -7.73 -0.30 0.93
C SER A 136 -8.89 -1.25 0.65
N ASN A 137 -8.75 -2.04 -0.42
CA ASN A 137 -9.62 -3.19 -0.69
C ASN A 137 -9.59 -4.25 0.43
N GLU A 138 -8.54 -4.27 1.26
CA GLU A 138 -8.40 -5.17 2.42
C GLU A 138 -8.96 -4.54 3.71
N SER A 139 -9.35 -3.27 3.70
CA SER A 139 -10.00 -2.63 4.85
C SER A 139 -11.39 -3.21 5.10
N PRO A 140 -11.91 -3.17 6.34
CA PRO A 140 -13.26 -3.67 6.66
C PRO A 140 -14.35 -3.06 5.80
N VAL A 141 -14.28 -1.74 5.52
CA VAL A 141 -15.21 -1.02 4.65
C VAL A 141 -15.00 -1.43 3.19
N GLY A 142 -13.74 -1.42 2.70
CA GLY A 142 -13.41 -1.81 1.33
C GLY A 142 -13.87 -3.22 1.00
N MET A 143 -13.61 -4.20 1.87
CA MET A 143 -14.08 -5.59 1.69
C MET A 143 -15.60 -5.70 1.68
N ALA A 144 -16.31 -4.91 2.48
CA ALA A 144 -17.76 -4.97 2.56
C ALA A 144 -18.45 -4.42 1.32
N ILE A 145 -17.90 -3.36 0.70
CA ILE A 145 -18.51 -2.68 -0.46
C ILE A 145 -18.02 -3.22 -1.81
N LEU A 146 -16.84 -3.82 -1.86
CA LEU A 146 -16.28 -4.37 -3.09
C LEU A 146 -17.21 -5.44 -3.70
N GLY A 147 -17.51 -5.35 -5.00
CA GLY A 147 -18.41 -6.26 -5.69
C GLY A 147 -19.89 -6.06 -5.36
N LYS A 148 -20.27 -5.01 -4.63
CA LYS A 148 -21.66 -4.66 -4.33
C LYS A 148 -22.19 -3.64 -5.33
N THR A 149 -23.52 -3.56 -5.41
CA THR A 149 -24.23 -2.64 -6.30
C THR A 149 -24.74 -1.42 -5.55
N VAL A 150 -25.02 -0.35 -6.32
CA VAL A 150 -25.72 0.84 -5.80
C VAL A 150 -27.02 0.44 -5.12
N GLY A 151 -27.32 1.08 -3.99
CA GLY A 151 -28.49 0.81 -3.16
C GLY A 151 -28.33 -0.32 -2.15
N THR A 152 -27.23 -1.09 -2.20
CA THR A 152 -26.97 -2.17 -1.24
C THR A 152 -26.58 -1.58 0.11
N VAL A 153 -27.14 -2.15 1.19
CA VAL A 153 -26.74 -1.87 2.57
C VAL A 153 -25.74 -2.95 3.00
N VAL A 154 -24.58 -2.54 3.50
CA VAL A 154 -23.51 -3.42 3.99
C VAL A 154 -23.26 -3.20 5.47
N GLN A 155 -22.94 -4.27 6.18
CA GLN A 155 -22.57 -4.21 7.58
C GLN A 155 -21.05 -4.35 7.70
N VAL A 156 -20.43 -3.40 8.36
CA VAL A 156 -18.99 -3.36 8.61
C VAL A 156 -18.72 -3.56 10.08
N LYS A 157 -17.98 -4.61 10.41
CA LYS A 157 -17.53 -4.87 11.77
C LYS A 157 -16.27 -4.07 12.05
N VAL A 158 -16.37 -3.13 12.97
CA VAL A 158 -15.25 -2.35 13.50
C VAL A 158 -15.08 -2.62 14.99
N PRO A 159 -13.91 -2.35 15.59
CA PRO A 159 -13.70 -2.56 17.03
C PRO A 159 -14.71 -1.85 17.93
N ALA A 160 -15.29 -0.74 17.45
CA ALA A 160 -16.31 0.03 18.16
C ALA A 160 -17.74 -0.56 18.06
N GLY A 161 -17.97 -1.50 17.13
CA GLY A 161 -19.30 -2.09 16.91
C GLY A 161 -19.51 -2.53 15.46
N THR A 162 -20.77 -2.61 15.06
CA THR A 162 -21.15 -2.89 13.67
C THR A 162 -21.80 -1.63 13.11
N LEU A 163 -21.21 -1.08 12.06
CA LEU A 163 -21.72 0.08 11.34
C LEU A 163 -22.47 -0.39 10.10
N GLU A 164 -23.54 0.31 9.72
CA GLU A 164 -24.30 0.04 8.51
C GLU A 164 -24.11 1.17 7.50
N TYR A 165 -23.61 0.81 6.32
CA TYR A 165 -23.39 1.75 5.22
C TYR A 165 -24.27 1.38 4.03
N LYS A 166 -24.86 2.39 3.41
CA LYS A 166 -25.61 2.23 2.15
C LYS A 166 -24.81 2.81 1.00
N ILE A 167 -24.62 2.04 -0.06
CA ILE A 167 -23.98 2.52 -1.30
C ILE A 167 -24.98 3.43 -2.03
N VAL A 168 -24.65 4.70 -2.16
CA VAL A 168 -25.50 5.73 -2.78
C VAL A 168 -25.15 5.89 -4.26
N GLU A 169 -23.88 6.04 -4.58
CA GLU A 169 -23.40 6.30 -5.93
C GLU A 169 -22.04 5.68 -6.16
N ILE A 170 -21.77 5.25 -7.38
CA ILE A 170 -20.46 4.79 -7.84
C ILE A 170 -19.98 5.74 -8.92
N LYS A 171 -18.85 6.42 -8.67
CA LYS A 171 -18.17 7.33 -9.60
C LYS A 171 -16.90 6.68 -10.11
N LYS A 172 -16.52 6.99 -11.33
CA LYS A 172 -15.27 6.56 -11.95
C LYS A 172 -14.19 7.62 -11.78
#